data_25fa3d3cd1425798d7e95de39c37c93a
#
_entry.id   25fa3d3cd1425798d7e95de39c37c93a
#
_cell.length_a   1.000
_cell.length_b   1.000
_cell.length_c   1.000
_cell.angle_alpha   90.00
_cell.angle_beta   90.00
_cell.angle_gamma   90.00
#
_symmetry.space_group_name_H-M   'P 1'
#
loop_
_entity.id
_entity.type
_entity.pdbx_description
1 polymer ?
#
loop_
_entity_poly.entity_id
_entity_poly.type
_entity_poly.pdbx_seq_one_letter_code
_entity_poly.pdbx_strand_id
1 'polypeptide(L)'
;HKITTGKAENKFGVSYASAPAVYARAAELGAIDVAGIDMHIGSQITDIEPFEQAFRLMAELATRLKSEGHNIRHLDLGGGLGVPYRGTNDVPPHPDEYAAMVKRTLGHLGLKYVLEPGRMSVGNAGILVSRVIYVKENEGKTFVIQDAAMNDLMRPALYGSFHRIVPVSPRPGADRAWDIVGPICESTDVFGRDRQMPPIAV
;
A
#
# COMPACT_ATOMS: atom_id res chain seq x y z
N HIS A 1 -0.31 9.70 8.02
CA HIS A 1 -1.18 9.16 6.99
C HIS A 1 -1.83 7.85 7.44
N LYS A 2 -3.08 7.57 7.02
CA LYS A 2 -3.90 6.43 7.51
C LYS A 2 -3.31 5.02 7.21
N ILE A 3 -2.31 4.91 6.36
CA ILE A 3 -1.65 3.64 5.97
C ILE A 3 -0.17 3.57 6.35
N THR A 4 0.31 4.49 7.19
CA THR A 4 1.69 4.48 7.71
C THR A 4 1.78 3.50 8.87
N THR A 5 2.75 2.59 8.85
CA THR A 5 2.96 1.55 9.88
C THR A 5 4.20 1.78 10.75
N GLY A 6 5.13 2.61 10.29
CA GLY A 6 6.44 2.81 10.92
C GLY A 6 6.54 3.97 11.94
N LYS A 7 5.42 4.52 12.45
CA LYS A 7 5.44 5.60 13.44
C LYS A 7 5.38 5.06 14.86
N ALA A 8 5.92 5.84 15.81
CA ALA A 8 5.96 5.46 17.23
C ALA A 8 4.58 5.19 17.87
N GLU A 9 3.51 5.81 17.34
CA GLU A 9 2.14 5.58 17.78
C GLU A 9 1.48 4.31 17.19
N ASN A 10 2.15 3.62 16.27
CA ASN A 10 1.62 2.41 15.66
C ASN A 10 1.91 1.19 16.53
N LYS A 11 0.98 0.22 16.51
CA LYS A 11 1.05 -1.00 17.34
C LYS A 11 2.07 -2.04 16.89
N PHE A 12 2.77 -1.80 15.77
CA PHE A 12 3.62 -2.81 15.10
C PHE A 12 5.08 -2.68 15.51
N GLY A 13 5.73 -3.86 15.66
CA GLY A 13 7.17 -3.97 15.86
C GLY A 13 7.68 -3.43 17.19
N VAL A 14 8.99 -3.29 17.25
CA VAL A 14 9.72 -2.68 18.36
C VAL A 14 10.54 -1.51 17.85
N SER A 15 10.82 -0.53 18.70
CA SER A 15 11.65 0.60 18.28
C SER A 15 13.07 0.15 17.93
N TYR A 16 13.70 0.85 16.97
CA TYR A 16 15.11 0.59 16.61
C TYR A 16 16.04 0.64 17.84
N ALA A 17 15.81 1.59 18.74
CA ALA A 17 16.64 1.74 19.94
C ALA A 17 16.48 0.58 20.94
N SER A 18 15.29 -0.04 21.03
CA SER A 18 15.02 -1.16 21.92
C SER A 18 15.33 -2.52 21.31
N ALA A 19 15.50 -2.60 20.00
CA ALA A 19 15.70 -3.87 19.30
C ALA A 19 16.86 -4.71 19.88
N PRO A 20 18.07 -4.19 20.17
CA PRO A 20 19.15 -5.00 20.73
C PRO A 20 18.78 -5.68 22.04
N ALA A 21 18.08 -4.97 22.94
CA ALA A 21 17.65 -5.55 24.21
C ALA A 21 16.58 -6.63 24.03
N VAL A 22 15.69 -6.49 23.05
CA VAL A 22 14.68 -7.51 22.70
C VAL A 22 15.36 -8.75 22.13
N TYR A 23 16.35 -8.60 21.26
CA TYR A 23 17.11 -9.71 20.69
C TYR A 23 17.91 -10.45 21.77
N ALA A 24 18.58 -9.71 22.67
CA ALA A 24 19.26 -10.29 23.80
C ALA A 24 18.33 -11.12 24.68
N ARG A 25 17.15 -10.56 25.00
CA ARG A 25 16.14 -11.29 25.78
C ARG A 25 15.61 -12.52 25.05
N ALA A 26 15.38 -12.44 23.73
CA ALA A 26 14.95 -13.60 22.94
C ALA A 26 15.99 -14.73 22.94
N ALA A 27 17.27 -14.40 22.91
CA ALA A 27 18.36 -15.37 22.95
C ALA A 27 18.44 -16.15 24.29
N GLU A 28 17.96 -15.55 25.39
CA GLU A 28 17.88 -16.22 26.69
C GLU A 28 16.73 -17.26 26.76
N LEU A 29 15.78 -17.21 25.82
CA LEU A 29 14.61 -18.08 25.81
C LEU A 29 14.86 -19.30 24.93
N GLY A 30 15.00 -20.47 25.57
CA GLY A 30 15.41 -21.70 24.88
C GLY A 30 14.47 -22.25 23.82
N ALA A 31 13.25 -21.69 23.69
CA ALA A 31 12.27 -22.06 22.66
C ALA A 31 12.25 -21.11 21.47
N ILE A 32 13.14 -20.09 21.42
CA ILE A 32 13.21 -19.08 20.36
C ILE A 32 14.52 -19.23 19.59
N ASP A 33 14.42 -19.38 18.26
CA ASP A 33 15.55 -19.27 17.32
C ASP A 33 15.52 -17.88 16.66
N VAL A 34 16.46 -17.03 17.07
CA VAL A 34 16.61 -15.68 16.52
C VAL A 34 17.25 -15.78 15.13
N ALA A 35 16.45 -15.63 14.08
CA ALA A 35 16.84 -15.95 12.71
C ALA A 35 17.05 -14.75 11.80
N GLY A 36 16.39 -13.64 12.05
CA GLY A 36 16.41 -12.49 11.13
C GLY A 36 15.84 -11.21 11.71
N ILE A 37 15.76 -10.20 10.86
CA ILE A 37 15.14 -8.90 11.12
C ILE A 37 14.07 -8.69 10.08
N ASP A 38 12.90 -8.25 10.51
CA ASP A 38 11.79 -7.81 9.66
C ASP A 38 11.59 -6.30 9.79
N MET A 39 11.28 -5.65 8.65
CA MET A 39 10.95 -4.24 8.62
C MET A 39 9.94 -3.91 7.52
N HIS A 40 8.82 -3.32 7.90
CA HIS A 40 7.82 -2.79 6.97
C HIS A 40 7.56 -1.31 7.27
N ILE A 41 7.93 -0.42 6.34
CA ILE A 41 7.90 1.04 6.56
C ILE A 41 6.59 1.72 6.15
N GLY A 42 5.70 0.99 5.49
CA GLY A 42 4.40 1.51 5.06
C GLY A 42 3.94 0.96 3.73
N SER A 43 2.86 1.51 3.22
CA SER A 43 2.24 1.08 1.96
C SER A 43 2.12 2.25 0.98
N GLN A 44 2.09 1.95 -0.33
CA GLN A 44 1.97 2.92 -1.42
C GLN A 44 3.13 3.93 -1.42
N ILE A 45 4.34 3.41 -1.32
CA ILE A 45 5.56 4.21 -1.38
C ILE A 45 5.98 4.33 -2.85
N THR A 46 6.08 5.56 -3.32
CA THR A 46 6.37 5.91 -4.72
C THR A 46 7.75 6.50 -4.91
N ASP A 47 8.51 6.65 -3.83
CA ASP A 47 9.89 7.13 -3.81
C ASP A 47 10.80 6.03 -3.27
N ILE A 48 11.99 5.85 -3.89
CA ILE A 48 12.97 4.86 -3.49
C ILE A 48 13.76 5.25 -2.23
N GLU A 49 13.92 6.55 -1.98
CA GLU A 49 14.77 7.07 -0.92
C GLU A 49 14.36 6.60 0.49
N PRO A 50 13.07 6.60 0.88
CA PRO A 50 12.64 6.06 2.17
C PRO A 50 13.02 4.60 2.39
N PHE A 51 12.98 3.77 1.34
CA PHE A 51 13.45 2.38 1.42
C PHE A 51 14.95 2.33 1.66
N GLU A 52 15.74 3.08 0.90
CA GLU A 52 17.19 3.08 1.04
C GLU A 52 17.64 3.52 2.43
N GLN A 53 17.04 4.58 2.97
CA GLN A 53 17.31 5.06 4.34
C GLN A 53 16.99 3.98 5.39
N ALA A 54 15.83 3.35 5.28
CA ALA A 54 15.40 2.30 6.19
C ALA A 54 16.31 1.06 6.11
N PHE A 55 16.73 0.67 4.92
CA PHE A 55 17.61 -0.49 4.73
C PHE A 55 19.04 -0.23 5.20
N ARG A 56 19.53 0.99 5.18
CA ARG A 56 20.81 1.36 5.82
C ARG A 56 20.74 1.10 7.33
N LEU A 57 19.67 1.55 7.99
CA LEU A 57 19.47 1.30 9.43
C LEU A 57 19.33 -0.20 9.73
N MET A 58 18.66 -0.95 8.85
CA MET A 58 18.56 -2.41 8.97
C MET A 58 19.94 -3.07 8.83
N ALA A 59 20.79 -2.61 7.91
CA ALA A 59 22.16 -3.12 7.75
C ALA A 59 23.01 -2.87 8.99
N GLU A 60 22.91 -1.67 9.57
CA GLU A 60 23.62 -1.33 10.83
C GLU A 60 23.16 -2.22 11.97
N LEU A 61 21.85 -2.42 12.14
CA LEU A 61 21.29 -3.31 13.15
C LEU A 61 21.73 -4.77 12.94
N ALA A 62 21.68 -5.26 11.72
CA ALA A 62 22.10 -6.63 11.39
C ALA A 62 23.59 -6.84 11.71
N THR A 63 24.44 -5.89 11.35
CA THR A 63 25.86 -5.91 11.65
C THR A 63 26.13 -5.95 13.14
N ARG A 64 25.46 -5.08 13.89
CA ARG A 64 25.53 -5.02 15.35
C ARG A 64 25.11 -6.34 15.99
N LEU A 65 23.92 -6.85 15.66
CA LEU A 65 23.39 -8.09 16.22
C LEU A 65 24.31 -9.29 15.93
N LYS A 66 24.90 -9.37 14.73
CA LYS A 66 25.90 -10.39 14.39
C LYS A 66 27.16 -10.26 15.26
N SER A 67 27.63 -9.03 15.51
CA SER A 67 28.79 -8.78 16.39
C SER A 67 28.51 -9.14 17.87
N GLU A 68 27.25 -9.03 18.29
CA GLU A 68 26.76 -9.45 19.61
C GLU A 68 26.52 -10.99 19.72
N GLY A 69 26.77 -11.74 18.65
CA GLY A 69 26.70 -13.21 18.63
C GLY A 69 25.35 -13.79 18.17
N HIS A 70 24.40 -12.96 17.73
CA HIS A 70 23.14 -13.45 17.19
C HIS A 70 23.32 -14.05 15.78
N ASN A 71 22.66 -15.19 15.54
CA ASN A 71 22.74 -15.92 14.26
C ASN A 71 21.74 -15.37 13.24
N ILE A 72 21.92 -14.11 12.82
CA ILE A 72 21.08 -13.48 11.80
C ILE A 72 21.38 -14.08 10.43
N ARG A 73 20.39 -14.71 9.81
CA ARG A 73 20.48 -15.45 8.54
C ARG A 73 19.72 -14.79 7.40
N HIS A 74 18.71 -14.00 7.70
CA HIS A 74 17.88 -13.31 6.70
C HIS A 74 17.40 -11.94 7.17
N LEU A 75 17.05 -11.12 6.19
CA LEU A 75 16.37 -9.85 6.36
C LEU A 75 15.05 -9.90 5.60
N ASP A 76 13.95 -9.63 6.28
CA ASP A 76 12.69 -9.38 5.63
C ASP A 76 12.56 -7.88 5.37
N LEU A 77 12.48 -7.52 4.10
CA LEU A 77 12.45 -6.14 3.63
C LEU A 77 11.02 -5.59 3.57
N GLY A 78 10.05 -6.42 3.97
CA GLY A 78 8.64 -6.10 3.92
C GLY A 78 8.12 -5.90 2.50
N GLY A 79 7.02 -5.16 2.43
CA GLY A 79 6.41 -4.74 1.18
C GLY A 79 6.43 -3.21 1.03
N GLY A 80 5.33 -2.68 0.52
CA GLY A 80 5.10 -1.24 0.49
C GLY A 80 5.33 -0.57 -0.84
N LEU A 81 6.01 -1.21 -1.80
CA LEU A 81 6.18 -0.66 -3.14
C LEU A 81 4.81 -0.38 -3.77
N GLY A 82 4.63 0.86 -4.23
CA GLY A 82 3.35 1.37 -4.70
C GLY A 82 2.97 0.91 -6.10
N VAL A 83 1.75 1.30 -6.51
CA VAL A 83 1.26 1.20 -7.88
C VAL A 83 0.74 2.57 -8.33
N PRO A 84 0.77 2.89 -9.64
CA PRO A 84 0.27 4.16 -10.15
C PRO A 84 -1.28 4.12 -10.14
N TYR A 85 -1.92 4.94 -9.29
CA TYR A 85 -3.37 5.04 -9.27
C TYR A 85 -3.92 6.06 -10.27
N ARG A 86 -3.22 7.19 -10.46
CA ARG A 86 -3.69 8.30 -11.29
C ARG A 86 -3.03 8.40 -12.66
N GLY A 87 -2.06 7.58 -12.94
CA GLY A 87 -1.47 7.42 -14.27
C GLY A 87 -0.46 8.47 -14.71
N THR A 88 -0.20 9.53 -13.93
CA THR A 88 0.63 10.64 -14.42
C THR A 88 1.73 11.12 -13.49
N ASN A 89 1.55 11.12 -12.17
CA ASN A 89 2.49 11.79 -11.27
C ASN A 89 3.03 10.92 -10.12
N ASP A 90 2.49 9.72 -9.94
CA ASP A 90 2.88 8.81 -8.86
C ASP A 90 3.41 7.50 -9.45
N VAL A 91 4.41 7.59 -10.33
CA VAL A 91 5.05 6.39 -10.89
C VAL A 91 5.99 5.83 -9.83
N PRO A 92 5.67 4.67 -9.25
CA PRO A 92 6.55 4.06 -8.26
C PRO A 92 7.84 3.57 -8.95
N PRO A 93 8.93 3.37 -8.17
CA PRO A 93 10.14 2.79 -8.71
C PRO A 93 9.86 1.43 -9.37
N HIS A 94 10.52 1.17 -10.49
CA HIS A 94 10.43 -0.13 -11.14
C HIS A 94 11.07 -1.21 -10.23
N PRO A 95 10.57 -2.46 -10.25
CA PRO A 95 11.18 -3.55 -9.48
C PRO A 95 12.70 -3.73 -9.68
N ASP A 96 13.21 -3.48 -10.88
CA ASP A 96 14.66 -3.54 -11.17
C ASP A 96 15.42 -2.44 -10.43
N GLU A 97 14.88 -1.24 -10.34
CA GLU A 97 15.47 -0.13 -9.59
C GLU A 97 15.49 -0.43 -8.10
N TYR A 98 14.37 -0.96 -7.59
CA TYR A 98 14.29 -1.43 -6.21
C TYR A 98 15.30 -2.53 -5.92
N ALA A 99 15.42 -3.54 -6.80
CA ALA A 99 16.38 -4.63 -6.66
C ALA A 99 17.84 -4.14 -6.72
N ALA A 100 18.14 -3.17 -7.59
CA ALA A 100 19.45 -2.55 -7.67
C ALA A 100 19.80 -1.79 -6.37
N MET A 101 18.84 -1.06 -5.80
CA MET A 101 19.00 -0.38 -4.52
C MET A 101 19.23 -1.37 -3.39
N VAL A 102 18.44 -2.45 -3.29
CA VAL A 102 18.63 -3.51 -2.29
C VAL A 102 20.04 -4.12 -2.38
N LYS A 103 20.50 -4.48 -3.59
CA LYS A 103 21.85 -5.03 -3.81
C LYS A 103 22.94 -4.05 -3.37
N ARG A 104 22.80 -2.78 -3.70
CA ARG A 104 23.76 -1.73 -3.33
C ARG A 104 23.82 -1.53 -1.82
N THR A 105 22.66 -1.53 -1.14
CA THR A 105 22.55 -1.18 0.27
C THR A 105 22.84 -2.38 1.19
N LEU A 106 22.40 -3.57 0.84
CA LEU A 106 22.43 -4.75 1.70
C LEU A 106 23.33 -5.88 1.20
N GLY A 107 23.70 -5.90 -0.10
CA GLY A 107 24.39 -7.03 -0.73
C GLY A 107 25.69 -7.47 -0.04
N HIS A 108 26.38 -6.54 0.62
CA HIS A 108 27.63 -6.82 1.36
C HIS A 108 27.43 -7.69 2.61
N LEU A 109 26.20 -7.83 3.11
CA LEU A 109 25.91 -8.60 4.32
C LEU A 109 25.88 -10.12 4.09
N GLY A 110 25.73 -10.57 2.84
CA GLY A 110 25.68 -11.98 2.47
C GLY A 110 24.51 -12.76 3.09
N LEU A 111 23.40 -12.07 3.37
CA LEU A 111 22.20 -12.66 3.98
C LEU A 111 21.14 -13.02 2.93
N LYS A 112 20.18 -13.85 3.31
CA LYS A 112 18.97 -14.07 2.48
C LYS A 112 18.02 -12.89 2.64
N TYR A 113 17.33 -12.55 1.56
CA TYR A 113 16.29 -11.51 1.57
C TYR A 113 14.92 -12.15 1.39
N VAL A 114 13.96 -11.69 2.19
CA VAL A 114 12.54 -11.98 2.06
C VAL A 114 11.86 -10.70 1.62
N LEU A 115 10.86 -10.80 0.77
CA LEU A 115 10.06 -9.69 0.27
C LEU A 115 8.58 -10.03 0.47
N GLU A 116 7.77 -9.05 0.84
CA GLU A 116 6.34 -9.15 1.05
C GLU A 116 5.54 -8.29 0.04
N PRO A 117 5.67 -8.54 -1.28
CA PRO A 117 5.03 -7.71 -2.30
C PRO A 117 3.51 -7.96 -2.31
N GLY A 118 2.75 -7.09 -1.68
CA GLY A 118 1.30 -7.14 -1.67
C GLY A 118 0.70 -6.42 -2.88
N ARG A 119 0.47 -5.11 -2.74
CA ARG A 119 -0.22 -4.28 -3.74
C ARG A 119 0.43 -4.33 -5.12
N MET A 120 1.75 -4.26 -5.21
CA MET A 120 2.48 -4.28 -6.47
C MET A 120 2.19 -5.55 -7.28
N SER A 121 2.03 -6.71 -6.61
CA SER A 121 1.76 -7.98 -7.28
C SER A 121 0.30 -8.15 -7.71
N VAL A 122 -0.67 -7.61 -6.95
CA VAL A 122 -2.09 -7.89 -7.17
C VAL A 122 -2.94 -6.66 -7.50
N GLY A 123 -2.38 -5.47 -7.44
CA GLY A 123 -3.13 -4.22 -7.61
C GLY A 123 -3.83 -4.08 -8.97
N ASN A 124 -3.28 -4.70 -10.00
CA ASN A 124 -3.83 -4.73 -11.36
C ASN A 124 -4.49 -6.07 -11.74
N ALA A 125 -4.62 -6.99 -10.79
CA ALA A 125 -5.11 -8.35 -11.07
C ALA A 125 -6.63 -8.47 -11.02
N GLY A 126 -7.36 -7.45 -10.58
CA GLY A 126 -8.82 -7.48 -10.41
C GLY A 126 -9.51 -6.18 -10.77
N ILE A 127 -10.78 -6.31 -11.10
CA ILE A 127 -11.70 -5.19 -11.32
C ILE A 127 -12.98 -5.41 -10.52
N LEU A 128 -13.64 -4.33 -10.13
CA LEU A 128 -15.02 -4.34 -9.65
C LEU A 128 -15.91 -3.92 -10.81
N VAL A 129 -16.84 -4.79 -11.18
CA VAL A 129 -17.88 -4.49 -12.20
C VAL A 129 -19.18 -4.25 -11.47
N SER A 130 -19.87 -3.16 -11.80
CA SER A 130 -21.16 -2.81 -11.23
C SER A 130 -22.10 -2.27 -12.30
N ARG A 131 -23.39 -2.29 -11.99
CA ARG A 131 -24.44 -1.80 -12.86
C ARG A 131 -25.02 -0.50 -12.29
N VAL A 132 -25.30 0.44 -13.17
CA VAL A 132 -26.05 1.65 -12.82
C VAL A 132 -27.51 1.26 -12.58
N ILE A 133 -28.02 1.56 -11.39
CA ILE A 133 -29.43 1.34 -11.02
C ILE A 133 -30.25 2.63 -11.17
N TYR A 134 -29.63 3.78 -10.96
CA TYR A 134 -30.34 5.05 -11.06
C TYR A 134 -29.37 6.22 -11.32
N VAL A 135 -29.82 7.22 -12.06
CA VAL A 135 -29.16 8.50 -12.23
C VAL A 135 -30.03 9.60 -11.63
N LYS A 136 -29.49 10.34 -10.68
CA LYS A 136 -30.17 11.40 -9.94
C LYS A 136 -29.46 12.73 -10.16
N GLU A 137 -30.24 13.76 -10.50
CA GLU A 137 -29.79 15.16 -10.55
C GLU A 137 -30.34 15.92 -9.35
N ASN A 138 -29.49 16.70 -8.68
CA ASN A 138 -29.84 17.53 -7.56
C ASN A 138 -28.91 18.74 -7.46
N GLU A 139 -29.46 19.95 -7.55
CA GLU A 139 -28.77 21.24 -7.36
C GLU A 139 -27.40 21.33 -8.09
N GLY A 140 -27.38 20.91 -9.37
CA GLY A 140 -26.18 20.94 -10.20
C GLY A 140 -25.20 19.79 -10.01
N LYS A 141 -25.49 18.83 -9.12
CA LYS A 141 -24.77 17.58 -8.97
C LYS A 141 -25.50 16.44 -9.67
N THR A 142 -24.75 15.56 -10.29
CA THR A 142 -25.31 14.35 -10.90
C THR A 142 -24.71 13.11 -10.24
N PHE A 143 -25.57 12.32 -9.64
CA PHE A 143 -25.22 11.07 -8.94
C PHE A 143 -25.52 9.87 -9.83
N VAL A 144 -24.56 8.96 -9.94
CA VAL A 144 -24.74 7.64 -10.51
C VAL A 144 -24.79 6.66 -9.35
N ILE A 145 -25.97 6.12 -9.08
CA ILE A 145 -26.18 5.10 -8.06
C ILE A 145 -26.03 3.73 -8.71
N GLN A 146 -25.13 2.92 -8.15
CA GLN A 146 -24.79 1.60 -8.70
C GLN A 146 -25.13 0.49 -7.70
N ASP A 147 -25.12 -0.77 -8.14
CA ASP A 147 -25.42 -1.96 -7.33
C ASP A 147 -24.22 -2.48 -6.51
N ALA A 148 -23.09 -1.79 -6.55
CA ALA A 148 -21.98 -2.00 -5.62
C ALA A 148 -21.96 -0.91 -4.56
N ALA A 149 -21.48 -1.26 -3.36
CA ALA A 149 -21.47 -0.37 -2.20
C ALA A 149 -20.11 -0.35 -1.49
N MET A 150 -19.99 0.49 -0.46
CA MET A 150 -18.76 0.61 0.33
C MET A 150 -18.33 -0.70 1.00
N ASN A 151 -19.22 -1.66 1.21
CA ASN A 151 -18.87 -2.99 1.72
C ASN A 151 -18.19 -3.87 0.65
N ASP A 152 -18.43 -3.63 -0.64
CA ASP A 152 -17.77 -4.35 -1.74
C ASP A 152 -16.39 -3.76 -2.02
N LEU A 153 -16.25 -2.43 -1.94
CA LEU A 153 -14.99 -1.71 -2.07
C LEU A 153 -14.90 -0.59 -1.03
N MET A 154 -14.45 -0.92 0.17
CA MET A 154 -14.44 0.03 1.29
C MET A 154 -13.34 1.09 1.21
N ARG A 155 -12.31 0.90 0.39
CA ARG A 155 -11.14 1.78 0.37
C ARG A 155 -11.43 3.25 0.05
N PRO A 156 -12.33 3.61 -0.89
CA PRO A 156 -12.71 5.00 -1.11
C PRO A 156 -13.33 5.64 0.15
N ALA A 157 -14.27 4.95 0.79
CA ALA A 157 -14.94 5.44 2.00
C ALA A 157 -13.97 5.55 3.19
N LEU A 158 -13.16 4.51 3.43
CA LEU A 158 -12.30 4.41 4.61
C LEU A 158 -11.04 5.27 4.52
N TYR A 159 -10.42 5.32 3.34
CA TYR A 159 -9.10 5.95 3.15
C TYR A 159 -9.12 7.16 2.21
N GLY A 160 -10.24 7.46 1.56
CA GLY A 160 -10.28 8.42 0.46
C GLY A 160 -9.47 7.94 -0.76
N SER A 161 -9.32 6.62 -0.92
CA SER A 161 -8.49 6.05 -1.97
C SER A 161 -9.07 6.31 -3.35
N PHE A 162 -8.21 6.70 -4.28
CA PHE A 162 -8.58 6.81 -5.68
C PHE A 162 -8.58 5.43 -6.34
N HIS A 163 -9.67 5.13 -7.07
CA HIS A 163 -9.73 4.04 -8.03
C HIS A 163 -10.21 4.62 -9.36
N ARG A 164 -9.62 4.16 -10.46
CA ARG A 164 -10.07 4.56 -11.78
C ARG A 164 -11.45 3.95 -12.05
N ILE A 165 -12.39 4.77 -12.49
CA ILE A 165 -13.73 4.35 -12.85
C ILE A 165 -13.90 4.62 -14.34
N VAL A 166 -14.37 3.64 -15.09
CA VAL A 166 -14.60 3.74 -16.52
C VAL A 166 -15.90 3.02 -16.87
N PRO A 167 -16.69 3.53 -17.83
CA PRO A 167 -17.84 2.79 -18.32
C PRO A 167 -17.39 1.57 -19.14
N VAL A 168 -18.07 0.45 -18.97
CA VAL A 168 -17.83 -0.77 -19.74
C VAL A 168 -18.16 -0.54 -21.23
N SER A 169 -19.23 0.21 -21.48
CA SER A 169 -19.66 0.60 -22.84
C SER A 169 -19.77 2.12 -22.88
N PRO A 170 -18.72 2.85 -23.30
CA PRO A 170 -18.78 4.29 -23.36
C PRO A 170 -19.79 4.76 -24.42
N ARG A 171 -20.60 5.75 -24.08
CA ARG A 171 -21.55 6.39 -24.98
C ARG A 171 -20.92 7.63 -25.61
N PRO A 172 -21.29 7.99 -26.85
CA PRO A 172 -20.80 9.22 -27.46
C PRO A 172 -21.36 10.45 -26.73
N GLY A 173 -20.54 11.48 -26.61
CA GLY A 173 -20.90 12.73 -25.95
C GLY A 173 -19.71 13.33 -25.19
N ALA A 174 -19.84 14.58 -24.77
CA ALA A 174 -18.83 15.26 -23.98
C ALA A 174 -18.78 14.71 -22.56
N ASP A 175 -17.57 14.62 -22.01
CA ASP A 175 -17.37 14.29 -20.63
C ASP A 175 -18.02 15.34 -19.71
N ARG A 176 -18.62 14.88 -18.64
CA ARG A 176 -19.14 15.72 -17.55
C ARG A 176 -18.79 15.13 -16.18
N ALA A 177 -18.94 15.93 -15.14
CA ALA A 177 -18.70 15.52 -13.78
C ALA A 177 -19.82 14.60 -13.26
N TRP A 178 -19.43 13.48 -12.66
CA TRP A 178 -20.31 12.49 -12.05
C TRP A 178 -19.84 12.16 -10.64
N ASP A 179 -20.78 12.09 -9.69
CA ASP A 179 -20.55 11.49 -8.39
C ASP A 179 -21.02 10.02 -8.42
N ILE A 180 -20.08 9.09 -8.32
CA ILE A 180 -20.37 7.64 -8.34
C ILE A 180 -20.55 7.17 -6.91
N VAL A 181 -21.73 6.65 -6.60
CA VAL A 181 -22.16 6.31 -5.25
C VAL A 181 -22.81 4.93 -5.20
N GLY A 182 -22.76 4.29 -4.04
CA GLY A 182 -23.51 3.07 -3.78
C GLY A 182 -24.96 3.34 -3.33
N PRO A 183 -25.74 2.28 -3.07
CA PRO A 183 -27.14 2.37 -2.71
C PRO A 183 -27.39 2.42 -1.19
N ILE A 184 -26.34 2.38 -0.36
CA ILE A 184 -26.46 2.34 1.10
C ILE A 184 -26.85 3.73 1.64
N CYS A 185 -27.70 3.77 2.66
CA CYS A 185 -28.11 5.00 3.36
C CYS A 185 -26.98 5.49 4.30
N GLU A 186 -25.81 5.79 3.70
CA GLU A 186 -24.62 6.29 4.38
C GLU A 186 -23.89 7.28 3.47
N SER A 187 -23.62 8.49 3.95
CA SER A 187 -23.00 9.56 3.15
C SER A 187 -21.57 9.28 2.70
N THR A 188 -20.90 8.30 3.31
CA THR A 188 -19.57 7.84 2.91
C THR A 188 -19.60 6.74 1.85
N ASP A 189 -20.78 6.26 1.43
CA ASP A 189 -20.93 5.26 0.36
C ASP A 189 -20.68 5.89 -1.01
N VAL A 190 -19.45 6.35 -1.22
CA VAL A 190 -18.97 7.07 -2.40
C VAL A 190 -17.73 6.41 -2.97
N PHE A 191 -17.77 6.06 -4.25
CA PHE A 191 -16.63 5.52 -5.00
C PHE A 191 -15.77 6.62 -5.61
N GLY A 192 -16.36 7.74 -5.98
CA GLY A 192 -15.63 8.90 -6.48
C GLY A 192 -16.52 10.09 -6.75
N ARG A 193 -16.02 11.28 -6.46
CA ARG A 193 -16.68 12.56 -6.71
C ARG A 193 -16.08 13.23 -7.93
N ASP A 194 -16.91 14.01 -8.63
CA ASP A 194 -16.53 14.86 -9.76
C ASP A 194 -15.72 14.11 -10.85
N ARG A 195 -16.09 12.85 -11.11
CA ARG A 195 -15.41 12.00 -12.11
C ARG A 195 -15.78 12.45 -13.52
N GLN A 196 -14.78 12.88 -14.29
CA GLN A 196 -14.98 13.26 -15.69
C GLN A 196 -15.12 11.99 -16.54
N MET A 197 -16.31 11.77 -17.06
CA MET A 197 -16.63 10.59 -17.86
C MET A 197 -17.72 10.92 -18.89
N PRO A 198 -17.79 10.15 -20.01
CA PRO A 198 -18.83 10.30 -21.00
C PRO A 198 -20.23 10.06 -20.41
N PRO A 199 -21.30 10.33 -21.18
CA PRO A 199 -22.67 10.15 -20.72
C PRO A 199 -22.95 8.75 -20.19
N ILE A 200 -23.56 8.69 -19.00
CA ILE A 200 -23.98 7.45 -18.32
C ILE A 200 -25.49 7.41 -18.28
N ALA A 201 -26.06 6.22 -18.49
CA ALA A 201 -27.48 5.95 -18.31
C ALA A 201 -27.69 4.60 -17.65
N VAL A 202 -28.89 4.37 -17.14
CA VAL A 202 -29.38 3.10 -16.62
C VAL A 202 -29.47 2.05 -17.71
#